data_aefc09505e541a4eb9c732c393c661e7
#
_entry.id   aefc09505e541a4eb9c732c393c661e7
#
_cell.length_a   1.000
_cell.length_b   1.000
_cell.length_c   1.000
_cell.angle_alpha   90.00
_cell.angle_beta   90.00
_cell.angle_gamma   90.00
#
_symmetry.space_group_name_H-M   'P 1'
#
loop_
_entity.id
_entity.type
_entity.pdbx_description
1 polymer ?
#
loop_
_entity_poly.entity_id
_entity_poly.type
_entity_poly.pdbx_seq_one_letter_code
_entity_poly.pdbx_strand_id
1 'polypeptide(L)'
;LLAKESLMSHVDIQELQQKAASGAELSTVEALRLELYEKVNALGIGAQGLGGLTTVLDVKILDYPTHAAGKPVAMIPNCAATRHVEFELDGSGPVKLTPPSLDDWPDITYSPDNGIRVNVDEISKADVAQWKTGDVLLLNGKIYTGRDAAHKCLVDMLNKGEKLPVDFTDQTIYYVDLVDPVRDEVVGPAGPTTATRMDKFTRQMLEQTGLLGMIGKSERGEAACQAIADNKAVYLMAVGGSAY
;
A
#
# COMPACT_ATOMS: atom_id res chain seq x y z
N LEU A 1 11.72 -14.65 -6.73
CA LEU A 1 11.92 -13.91 -7.98
C LEU A 1 11.64 -14.79 -9.20
N LEU A 2 12.40 -15.85 -9.47
CA LEU A 2 12.22 -16.71 -10.66
C LEU A 2 10.79 -17.22 -10.86
N ALA A 3 10.11 -17.68 -9.79
CA ALA A 3 8.73 -18.13 -9.88
C ALA A 3 7.76 -17.01 -10.25
N LYS A 4 8.03 -15.79 -9.79
CA LYS A 4 7.26 -14.62 -10.18
C LYS A 4 7.50 -14.25 -11.65
N GLU A 5 8.75 -14.19 -12.07
CA GLU A 5 9.11 -13.84 -13.44
C GLU A 5 8.56 -14.84 -14.46
N SER A 6 8.57 -16.14 -14.15
CA SER A 6 7.98 -17.14 -15.02
C SER A 6 6.46 -17.01 -15.19
N LEU A 7 5.76 -16.37 -14.25
CA LEU A 7 4.34 -16.06 -14.36
C LEU A 7 4.05 -14.79 -15.16
N MET A 8 5.03 -13.89 -15.31
CA MET A 8 4.83 -12.59 -15.96
C MET A 8 4.62 -12.67 -17.47
N SER A 9 5.15 -13.70 -18.12
CA SER A 9 4.99 -13.92 -19.56
C SER A 9 3.61 -14.44 -19.99
N HIS A 10 2.72 -14.68 -19.06
CA HIS A 10 1.37 -15.14 -19.36
C HIS A 10 0.46 -14.01 -19.80
N VAL A 11 -0.45 -14.33 -20.71
CA VAL A 11 -1.53 -13.44 -21.18
C VAL A 11 -2.25 -12.79 -20.00
N ASP A 12 -2.54 -11.52 -20.09
CA ASP A 12 -3.24 -10.76 -19.06
C ASP A 12 -4.70 -11.15 -18.91
N ILE A 13 -5.27 -10.89 -17.76
CA ILE A 13 -6.67 -11.25 -17.46
C ILE A 13 -7.66 -10.57 -18.42
N GLN A 14 -7.38 -9.35 -18.87
CA GLN A 14 -8.21 -8.62 -19.81
C GLN A 14 -8.25 -9.28 -21.19
N GLU A 15 -7.09 -9.78 -21.65
CA GLU A 15 -7.02 -10.54 -22.90
C GLU A 15 -7.77 -11.87 -22.78
N LEU A 16 -7.72 -12.54 -21.62
CA LEU A 16 -8.52 -13.73 -21.38
C LEU A 16 -10.02 -13.45 -21.35
N GLN A 17 -10.44 -12.33 -20.77
CA GLN A 17 -11.84 -11.90 -20.80
C GLN A 17 -12.33 -11.64 -22.24
N GLN A 18 -11.48 -10.99 -23.05
CA GLN A 18 -11.80 -10.77 -24.48
C GLN A 18 -11.85 -12.09 -25.25
N LYS A 19 -10.91 -13.02 -24.99
CA LYS A 19 -10.89 -14.36 -25.57
C LYS A 19 -12.19 -15.12 -25.24
N ALA A 20 -12.59 -15.12 -23.97
CA ALA A 20 -13.84 -15.73 -23.52
C ALA A 20 -15.06 -15.09 -24.18
N ALA A 21 -15.13 -13.76 -24.24
CA ALA A 21 -16.22 -13.02 -24.83
C ALA A 21 -16.36 -13.27 -26.35
N SER A 22 -15.26 -13.58 -27.04
CA SER A 22 -15.28 -13.96 -28.47
C SER A 22 -15.79 -15.38 -28.74
N GLY A 23 -16.04 -16.17 -27.70
CA GLY A 23 -16.45 -17.58 -27.80
C GLY A 23 -15.31 -18.53 -28.15
N ALA A 24 -14.04 -18.09 -28.03
CA ALA A 24 -12.89 -18.94 -28.25
C ALA A 24 -12.72 -19.95 -27.10
N GLU A 25 -12.24 -21.12 -27.43
CA GLU A 25 -11.99 -22.17 -26.43
C GLU A 25 -10.88 -21.76 -25.46
N LEU A 26 -11.17 -21.91 -24.17
CA LEU A 26 -10.21 -21.69 -23.09
C LEU A 26 -9.61 -23.02 -22.62
N SER A 27 -8.34 -23.02 -22.34
CA SER A 27 -7.72 -24.13 -21.61
C SER A 27 -8.25 -24.22 -20.19
N THR A 28 -8.08 -25.36 -19.53
CA THR A 28 -8.49 -25.53 -18.13
C THR A 28 -7.85 -24.48 -17.20
N VAL A 29 -6.59 -24.13 -17.46
CA VAL A 29 -5.87 -23.13 -16.67
C VAL A 29 -6.43 -21.73 -16.91
N GLU A 30 -6.71 -21.37 -18.15
CA GLU A 30 -7.31 -20.09 -18.50
C GLU A 30 -8.72 -19.92 -17.89
N ALA A 31 -9.54 -20.97 -17.98
CA ALA A 31 -10.86 -20.97 -17.36
C ALA A 31 -10.78 -20.82 -15.83
N LEU A 32 -9.83 -21.50 -15.18
CA LEU A 32 -9.62 -21.39 -13.74
C LEU A 32 -9.11 -19.99 -13.34
N ARG A 33 -8.27 -19.36 -14.15
CA ARG A 33 -7.82 -17.98 -13.91
C ARG A 33 -9.00 -17.01 -13.87
N LEU A 34 -9.90 -17.09 -14.87
CA LEU A 34 -11.10 -16.24 -14.91
C LEU A 34 -12.02 -16.52 -13.73
N GLU A 35 -12.27 -17.79 -13.43
CA GLU A 35 -13.11 -18.17 -12.29
C GLU A 35 -12.59 -17.61 -10.96
N LEU A 36 -11.29 -17.71 -10.72
CA LEU A 36 -10.67 -17.18 -9.49
C LEU A 36 -10.71 -15.66 -9.47
N TYR A 37 -10.43 -15.00 -10.58
CA TYR A 37 -10.50 -13.56 -10.69
C TYR A 37 -11.90 -13.04 -10.34
N GLU A 38 -12.93 -13.63 -10.91
CA GLU A 38 -14.33 -13.25 -10.65
C GLU A 38 -14.73 -13.52 -9.19
N LYS A 39 -14.44 -14.72 -8.69
CA LYS A 39 -14.83 -15.10 -7.32
C LYS A 39 -14.13 -14.27 -6.26
N VAL A 40 -12.84 -13.98 -6.43
CA VAL A 40 -12.08 -13.18 -5.46
C VAL A 40 -12.57 -11.73 -5.47
N ASN A 41 -12.85 -11.15 -6.64
CA ASN A 41 -13.41 -9.80 -6.72
C ASN A 41 -14.84 -9.73 -6.18
N ALA A 42 -15.65 -10.77 -6.40
CA ALA A 42 -17.00 -10.84 -5.86
C ALA A 42 -17.07 -10.88 -4.32
N LEU A 43 -15.97 -11.15 -3.63
CA LEU A 43 -15.91 -11.07 -2.16
C LEU A 43 -16.08 -9.63 -1.64
N GLY A 44 -15.81 -8.61 -2.47
CA GLY A 44 -15.95 -7.21 -2.09
C GLY A 44 -14.99 -6.77 -0.98
N ILE A 45 -13.91 -7.52 -0.76
CA ILE A 45 -12.92 -7.24 0.30
C ILE A 45 -12.16 -5.95 -0.01
N GLY A 46 -11.80 -5.75 -1.28
CA GLY A 46 -11.08 -4.59 -1.75
C GLY A 46 -9.64 -4.49 -1.25
N ALA A 47 -9.03 -3.36 -1.52
CA ALA A 47 -7.68 -3.06 -1.07
C ALA A 47 -7.61 -3.06 0.47
N GLN A 48 -6.68 -3.81 1.04
CA GLN A 48 -6.43 -3.89 2.49
C GLN A 48 -7.63 -4.35 3.33
N GLY A 49 -8.65 -4.97 2.72
CA GLY A 49 -9.86 -5.37 3.42
C GLY A 49 -10.80 -4.20 3.78
N LEU A 50 -10.62 -3.04 3.16
CA LEU A 50 -11.42 -1.84 3.41
C LEU A 50 -12.65 -1.73 2.51
N GLY A 51 -12.95 -2.77 1.75
CA GLY A 51 -14.05 -2.79 0.79
C GLY A 51 -13.64 -2.28 -0.58
N GLY A 52 -14.51 -2.46 -1.56
CA GLY A 52 -14.31 -2.00 -2.93
C GLY A 52 -14.56 -3.08 -3.98
N LEU A 53 -14.60 -2.67 -5.23
CA LEU A 53 -14.92 -3.54 -6.36
C LEU A 53 -13.73 -4.41 -6.81
N THR A 54 -12.50 -4.00 -6.52
CA THR A 54 -11.29 -4.67 -6.96
C THR A 54 -10.49 -5.18 -5.77
N THR A 55 -10.42 -6.48 -5.62
CA THR A 55 -9.58 -7.17 -4.62
C THR A 55 -8.31 -7.68 -5.26
N VAL A 56 -8.41 -8.23 -6.48
CA VAL A 56 -7.28 -8.75 -7.26
C VAL A 56 -7.32 -8.15 -8.67
N LEU A 57 -6.14 -7.75 -9.17
CA LEU A 57 -6.00 -7.17 -10.51
C LEU A 57 -5.82 -8.23 -11.59
N ASP A 58 -5.14 -9.31 -11.27
CA ASP A 58 -4.91 -10.45 -12.17
C ASP A 58 -4.65 -11.72 -11.36
N VAL A 59 -4.86 -12.87 -11.98
CA VAL A 59 -4.53 -14.20 -11.46
C VAL A 59 -3.71 -14.92 -12.50
N LYS A 60 -2.48 -15.27 -12.16
CA LYS A 60 -1.58 -16.05 -13.00
C LYS A 60 -1.47 -17.45 -12.44
N ILE A 61 -1.53 -18.47 -13.29
CA ILE A 61 -1.44 -19.89 -12.89
C ILE A 61 -0.46 -20.60 -13.81
N LEU A 62 0.43 -21.36 -13.21
CA LEU A 62 1.24 -22.39 -13.89
C LEU A 62 0.85 -23.74 -13.31
N ASP A 63 0.66 -24.69 -14.19
CA ASP A 63 0.43 -26.09 -13.82
C ASP A 63 1.59 -26.98 -14.28
N TYR A 64 1.90 -27.96 -13.45
CA TYR A 64 2.95 -28.95 -13.73
C TYR A 64 2.48 -30.33 -13.30
N PRO A 65 2.90 -31.38 -14.01
CA PRO A 65 2.68 -32.76 -13.56
C PRO A 65 3.29 -32.96 -12.16
N THR A 66 2.50 -33.58 -11.28
CA THR A 66 2.94 -33.89 -9.93
C THR A 66 2.77 -35.40 -9.67
N HIS A 67 3.35 -35.89 -8.56
CA HIS A 67 3.15 -37.25 -8.11
C HIS A 67 1.69 -37.53 -7.79
N ALA A 68 1.16 -38.69 -8.18
CA ALA A 68 -0.24 -39.05 -8.01
C ALA A 68 -0.75 -39.02 -6.56
N ALA A 69 0.14 -39.16 -5.58
CA ALA A 69 -0.18 -39.11 -4.16
C ALA A 69 -0.22 -37.67 -3.57
N GLY A 70 0.03 -36.64 -4.35
CA GLY A 70 0.10 -35.26 -3.86
C GLY A 70 -0.50 -34.24 -4.82
N LYS A 71 -1.13 -33.20 -4.26
CA LYS A 71 -1.61 -32.01 -5.01
C LYS A 71 -0.98 -30.76 -4.41
N PRO A 72 0.32 -30.53 -4.60
CA PRO A 72 0.99 -29.34 -4.06
C PRO A 72 0.45 -28.09 -4.76
N VAL A 73 0.08 -27.10 -3.97
CA VAL A 73 -0.31 -25.77 -4.43
C VAL A 73 0.55 -24.74 -3.74
N ALA A 74 1.07 -23.80 -4.49
CA ALA A 74 1.80 -22.66 -3.96
C ALA A 74 1.19 -21.35 -4.50
N MET A 75 1.13 -20.34 -3.66
CA MET A 75 0.60 -19.03 -4.02
C MET A 75 1.65 -17.95 -3.71
N ILE A 76 1.80 -17.03 -4.63
CA ILE A 76 2.64 -15.84 -4.46
C ILE A 76 1.72 -14.61 -4.53
N PRO A 77 1.30 -14.05 -3.40
CA PRO A 77 0.58 -12.78 -3.42
C PRO A 77 1.55 -11.67 -3.85
N ASN A 78 1.12 -10.87 -4.82
CA ASN A 78 1.91 -9.78 -5.35
C ASN A 78 1.16 -8.46 -5.16
N CYS A 79 1.90 -7.39 -4.80
CA CYS A 79 1.31 -6.08 -4.58
C CYS A 79 1.03 -5.37 -5.91
N ALA A 80 -0.09 -4.65 -6.00
CA ALA A 80 -0.43 -3.76 -7.12
C ALA A 80 0.64 -2.69 -7.39
N ALA A 81 1.48 -2.37 -6.40
CA ALA A 81 2.63 -1.47 -6.58
C ALA A 81 3.71 -2.03 -7.52
N THR A 82 3.68 -3.34 -7.80
CA THR A 82 4.58 -3.91 -8.80
C THR A 82 4.10 -3.50 -10.19
N ARG A 83 4.93 -2.75 -10.89
CA ARG A 83 4.67 -2.32 -12.27
C ARG A 83 5.36 -3.27 -13.24
N HIS A 84 4.72 -3.54 -14.36
CA HIS A 84 5.28 -4.31 -15.47
C HIS A 84 5.20 -3.49 -16.73
N VAL A 85 6.24 -3.64 -17.52
CA VAL A 85 6.29 -3.11 -18.88
C VAL A 85 6.94 -4.18 -19.73
N GLU A 86 6.32 -4.51 -20.84
CA GLU A 86 6.85 -5.43 -21.83
C GLU A 86 7.10 -4.66 -23.13
N PHE A 87 8.25 -4.87 -23.74
CA PHE A 87 8.61 -4.21 -24.98
C PHE A 87 9.65 -5.04 -25.74
N GLU A 88 9.70 -4.87 -27.04
CA GLU A 88 10.66 -5.51 -27.91
C GLU A 88 11.77 -4.54 -28.33
N LEU A 89 13.02 -4.99 -28.28
CA LEU A 89 14.17 -4.26 -28.79
C LEU A 89 14.47 -4.75 -30.20
N ASP A 90 13.96 -4.03 -31.19
CA ASP A 90 14.14 -4.34 -32.62
C ASP A 90 15.32 -3.61 -33.27
N GLY A 91 16.05 -2.79 -32.51
CA GLY A 91 17.15 -1.96 -33.01
C GLY A 91 16.73 -0.66 -33.70
N SER A 92 15.45 -0.32 -33.74
CA SER A 92 14.95 0.90 -34.39
C SER A 92 15.19 2.18 -33.58
N GLY A 93 15.72 2.06 -32.36
CA GLY A 93 16.02 3.21 -31.48
C GLY A 93 15.42 3.05 -30.08
N PRO A 94 15.24 4.15 -29.34
CA PRO A 94 14.65 4.11 -28.01
C PRO A 94 13.20 3.62 -28.06
N VAL A 95 12.84 2.73 -27.14
CA VAL A 95 11.45 2.28 -26.97
C VAL A 95 10.57 3.48 -26.64
N LYS A 96 9.49 3.65 -27.37
CA LYS A 96 8.44 4.62 -27.12
C LYS A 96 7.27 3.88 -26.45
N LEU A 97 7.12 4.04 -25.14
CA LEU A 97 5.96 3.56 -24.41
C LEU A 97 4.90 4.65 -24.43
N THR A 98 3.67 4.29 -24.78
CA THR A 98 2.53 5.18 -24.64
C THR A 98 1.99 5.03 -23.22
N PRO A 99 2.11 6.06 -22.37
CA PRO A 99 1.51 5.99 -21.05
C PRO A 99 -0.01 5.89 -21.18
N PRO A 100 -0.71 5.25 -20.23
CA PRO A 100 -2.18 5.26 -20.21
C PRO A 100 -2.68 6.70 -20.14
N SER A 101 -3.79 6.98 -20.84
CA SER A 101 -4.44 8.28 -20.78
C SER A 101 -5.04 8.49 -19.39
N LEU A 102 -4.95 9.70 -18.85
CA LEU A 102 -5.69 10.05 -17.63
C LEU A 102 -7.21 10.05 -17.85
N ASP A 103 -7.65 10.17 -19.11
CA ASP A 103 -9.07 10.11 -19.48
C ASP A 103 -9.65 8.69 -19.32
N ASP A 104 -8.78 7.67 -19.22
CA ASP A 104 -9.20 6.28 -18.97
C ASP A 104 -9.56 6.04 -17.49
N TRP A 105 -9.26 6.99 -16.61
CA TRP A 105 -9.56 6.90 -15.19
C TRP A 105 -10.93 7.49 -14.88
N PRO A 106 -11.73 6.82 -14.04
CA PRO A 106 -13.02 7.36 -13.67
C PRO A 106 -12.88 8.67 -12.91
N ASP A 107 -13.71 9.65 -13.23
CA ASP A 107 -13.87 10.84 -12.42
C ASP A 107 -14.49 10.46 -11.07
N ILE A 108 -13.67 10.33 -10.06
CA ILE A 108 -14.13 10.06 -8.70
C ILE A 108 -14.27 11.38 -7.97
N THR A 109 -15.49 11.81 -7.76
CA THR A 109 -15.78 12.91 -6.84
C THR A 109 -15.77 12.35 -5.42
N TYR A 110 -14.65 12.52 -4.73
CA TYR A 110 -14.57 12.21 -3.31
C TYR A 110 -15.13 13.40 -2.51
N SER A 111 -16.27 13.21 -1.85
CA SER A 111 -16.82 14.18 -0.90
C SER A 111 -16.55 13.69 0.52
N PRO A 112 -15.63 14.30 1.25
CA PRO A 112 -15.29 13.91 2.62
C PRO A 112 -16.26 14.45 3.66
N ASP A 113 -17.57 14.43 3.37
CA ASP A 113 -18.57 15.12 4.22
C ASP A 113 -18.75 14.52 5.61
N ASN A 114 -18.20 13.33 5.87
CA ASN A 114 -18.41 12.60 7.13
C ASN A 114 -17.15 12.45 8.00
N GLY A 115 -16.07 13.14 7.71
CA GLY A 115 -14.81 13.04 8.47
C GLY A 115 -14.60 14.19 9.45
N ILE A 116 -13.88 13.91 10.53
CA ILE A 116 -13.42 14.92 11.49
C ILE A 116 -12.23 15.65 10.85
N ARG A 117 -12.36 16.97 10.64
CA ARG A 117 -11.25 17.78 10.10
C ARG A 117 -10.23 18.03 11.19
N VAL A 118 -8.98 17.70 10.93
CA VAL A 118 -7.86 17.80 11.86
C VAL A 118 -6.72 18.57 11.22
N ASN A 119 -6.26 19.62 11.90
CA ASN A 119 -4.99 20.29 11.56
C ASN A 119 -3.86 19.64 12.37
N VAL A 120 -3.01 18.84 11.72
CA VAL A 120 -1.94 18.09 12.40
C VAL A 120 -0.82 19.01 12.96
N ASP A 121 -0.74 20.25 12.53
CA ASP A 121 0.21 21.22 13.10
C ASP A 121 -0.21 21.72 14.50
N GLU A 122 -1.45 21.46 14.91
CA GLU A 122 -2.06 21.97 16.14
C GLU A 122 -2.59 20.88 17.08
N ILE A 123 -2.45 19.60 16.70
CA ILE A 123 -2.97 18.49 17.52
C ILE A 123 -2.20 18.36 18.83
N SER A 124 -2.95 17.96 19.85
CA SER A 124 -2.42 17.67 21.18
C SER A 124 -2.83 16.28 21.66
N LYS A 125 -2.22 15.83 22.75
CA LYS A 125 -2.64 14.58 23.43
C LYS A 125 -4.11 14.66 23.92
N ALA A 126 -4.62 15.85 24.18
CA ALA A 126 -6.02 16.03 24.58
C ALA A 126 -6.98 15.79 23.40
N ASP A 127 -6.59 16.19 22.19
CA ASP A 127 -7.37 15.94 20.98
C ASP A 127 -7.36 14.45 20.63
N VAL A 128 -6.18 13.82 20.66
CA VAL A 128 -6.02 12.38 20.44
C VAL A 128 -6.88 11.56 21.40
N ALA A 129 -7.01 11.97 22.66
CA ALA A 129 -7.82 11.28 23.66
C ALA A 129 -9.33 11.31 23.38
N GLN A 130 -9.79 12.18 22.49
CA GLN A 130 -11.21 12.28 22.10
C GLN A 130 -11.57 11.33 20.94
N TRP A 131 -10.58 10.90 20.16
CA TRP A 131 -10.80 10.07 19.00
C TRP A 131 -11.07 8.62 19.39
N LYS A 132 -11.90 7.97 18.59
CA LYS A 132 -12.31 6.57 18.80
C LYS A 132 -11.88 5.72 17.61
N THR A 133 -11.67 4.46 17.87
CA THR A 133 -11.44 3.48 16.80
C THR A 133 -12.63 3.48 15.84
N GLY A 134 -12.34 3.67 14.55
CA GLY A 134 -13.34 3.78 13.49
C GLY A 134 -13.66 5.20 13.06
N ASP A 135 -13.18 6.22 13.79
CA ASP A 135 -13.32 7.60 13.34
C ASP A 135 -12.55 7.82 12.02
N VAL A 136 -13.17 8.56 11.11
CA VAL A 136 -12.55 9.00 9.86
C VAL A 136 -12.02 10.41 10.06
N LEU A 137 -10.69 10.56 9.93
CA LEU A 137 -10.01 11.84 10.11
C LEU A 137 -9.57 12.40 8.76
N LEU A 138 -9.85 13.67 8.52
CA LEU A 138 -9.41 14.41 7.33
C LEU A 138 -8.26 15.32 7.76
N LEU A 139 -7.04 14.82 7.53
CA LEU A 139 -5.83 15.48 8.00
C LEU A 139 -5.39 16.60 7.06
N ASN A 140 -5.06 17.74 7.65
CA ASN A 140 -4.46 18.89 6.98
C ASN A 140 -3.25 19.35 7.79
N GLY A 141 -2.29 19.98 7.14
CA GLY A 141 -1.08 20.49 7.79
C GLY A 141 0.18 19.77 7.36
N LYS A 142 1.26 19.97 8.07
CA LYS A 142 2.57 19.41 7.78
C LYS A 142 2.74 18.03 8.40
N ILE A 143 3.11 17.07 7.58
CA ILE A 143 3.37 15.69 8.01
C ILE A 143 4.80 15.33 7.60
N TYR A 144 5.59 14.83 8.55
CA TYR A 144 6.88 14.23 8.22
C TYR A 144 6.69 12.88 7.55
N THR A 145 7.58 12.54 6.63
CA THR A 145 7.59 11.24 5.97
C THR A 145 8.84 10.46 6.33
N GLY A 146 8.72 9.15 6.55
CA GLY A 146 9.87 8.32 6.85
C GLY A 146 9.50 6.85 7.06
N ARG A 147 10.35 5.96 6.56
CA ARG A 147 10.22 4.53 6.68
C ARG A 147 11.39 3.89 7.44
N ASP A 148 11.66 2.63 7.17
CA ASP A 148 12.65 1.79 7.87
C ASP A 148 14.01 2.47 8.00
N ALA A 149 14.53 3.00 6.91
CA ALA A 149 15.86 3.62 6.88
C ALA A 149 15.91 4.91 7.70
N ALA A 150 14.87 5.77 7.56
CA ALA A 150 14.76 6.99 8.33
C ALA A 150 14.68 6.70 9.83
N HIS A 151 13.78 5.79 10.25
CA HIS A 151 13.66 5.40 11.65
C HIS A 151 14.94 4.82 12.21
N LYS A 152 15.62 3.95 11.44
CA LYS A 152 16.92 3.41 11.85
C LYS A 152 17.94 4.53 12.06
N CYS A 153 18.03 5.47 11.12
CA CYS A 153 18.97 6.60 11.22
C CYS A 153 18.68 7.45 12.47
N LEU A 154 17.41 7.81 12.68
CA LEU A 154 16.99 8.60 13.85
C LEU A 154 17.30 7.89 15.17
N VAL A 155 17.00 6.59 15.26
CA VAL A 155 17.29 5.79 16.45
C VAL A 155 18.79 5.63 16.68
N ASP A 156 19.58 5.44 15.62
CA ASP A 156 21.05 5.39 15.74
C ASP A 156 21.61 6.74 16.27
N MET A 157 21.05 7.88 15.85
CA MET A 157 21.40 9.22 16.36
C MET A 157 21.03 9.37 17.84
N LEU A 158 19.80 8.98 18.22
CA LEU A 158 19.34 9.01 19.61
C LEU A 158 20.26 8.18 20.52
N ASN A 159 20.62 6.98 20.08
CA ASN A 159 21.52 6.08 20.84
C ASN A 159 22.93 6.67 21.03
N LYS A 160 23.37 7.55 20.13
CA LYS A 160 24.65 8.27 20.23
C LYS A 160 24.52 9.59 20.99
N GLY A 161 23.34 10.01 21.38
CA GLY A 161 23.09 11.33 21.97
C GLY A 161 23.23 12.50 20.99
N GLU A 162 23.14 12.23 19.70
CA GLU A 162 23.22 13.23 18.64
C GLU A 162 21.89 14.01 18.52
N LYS A 163 21.99 15.27 18.12
CA LYS A 163 20.80 16.10 17.88
C LYS A 163 20.10 15.61 16.61
N LEU A 164 18.78 15.38 16.70
CA LEU A 164 17.96 15.04 15.54
C LEU A 164 17.85 16.20 14.55
N PRO A 165 17.67 15.91 13.24
CA PRO A 165 17.57 16.94 12.19
C PRO A 165 16.30 17.78 12.30
N VAL A 166 15.25 17.25 12.95
CA VAL A 166 13.97 17.93 13.20
C VAL A 166 13.49 17.66 14.61
N ASP A 167 12.63 18.54 15.12
CA ASP A 167 11.89 18.33 16.35
C ASP A 167 10.61 17.54 16.04
N PHE A 168 10.44 16.40 16.69
CA PHE A 168 9.26 15.54 16.53
C PHE A 168 8.19 15.75 17.62
N THR A 169 8.42 16.65 18.55
CA THR A 169 7.48 16.91 19.65
C THR A 169 6.09 17.28 19.08
N ASP A 170 5.08 16.52 19.47
CA ASP A 170 3.69 16.63 19.02
C ASP A 170 3.49 16.54 17.50
N GLN A 171 4.48 16.02 16.77
CA GLN A 171 4.42 15.87 15.32
C GLN A 171 3.82 14.54 14.89
N THR A 172 3.44 14.49 13.60
CA THR A 172 2.94 13.28 12.94
C THR A 172 3.93 12.83 11.87
N ILE A 173 4.19 11.51 11.84
CA ILE A 173 5.01 10.87 10.80
C ILE A 173 4.18 9.91 9.96
N TYR A 174 4.32 10.00 8.64
CA TYR A 174 3.67 9.13 7.68
C TYR A 174 4.69 8.13 7.12
N TYR A 175 4.38 6.85 7.24
CA TYR A 175 5.21 5.75 6.76
C TYR A 175 5.06 5.57 5.26
N VAL A 176 5.64 6.48 4.50
CA VAL A 176 5.53 6.55 3.05
C VAL A 176 6.88 6.92 2.42
N ASP A 177 7.10 6.46 1.20
CA ASP A 177 8.05 7.06 0.27
C ASP A 177 7.23 7.80 -0.78
N LEU A 178 7.49 9.08 -0.89
CA LEU A 178 6.82 9.94 -1.87
C LEU A 178 7.35 9.64 -3.28
N VAL A 179 6.45 9.75 -4.24
CA VAL A 179 6.78 9.67 -5.67
C VAL A 179 6.70 11.09 -6.24
N ASP A 180 7.52 11.38 -7.26
CA ASP A 180 7.46 12.66 -7.93
C ASP A 180 6.08 12.88 -8.57
N PRO A 181 5.55 14.10 -8.55
CA PRO A 181 4.29 14.43 -9.17
C PRO A 181 4.37 14.29 -10.69
N VAL A 182 3.27 13.90 -11.30
CA VAL A 182 3.15 13.74 -12.76
C VAL A 182 2.56 15.01 -13.41
N ARG A 183 1.79 15.76 -12.64
CA ARG A 183 1.11 17.01 -13.05
C ARG A 183 1.55 18.14 -12.11
N ASP A 184 0.69 19.10 -11.90
CA ASP A 184 0.90 20.25 -11.02
C ASP A 184 0.61 19.92 -9.53
N GLU A 185 0.59 18.66 -9.16
CA GLU A 185 0.44 18.24 -7.77
C GLU A 185 1.67 18.65 -6.93
N VAL A 186 1.46 18.90 -5.66
CA VAL A 186 2.56 19.20 -4.71
C VAL A 186 3.46 17.97 -4.50
N VAL A 187 2.88 16.78 -4.61
CA VAL A 187 3.53 15.49 -4.44
C VAL A 187 2.77 14.44 -5.26
N GLY A 188 3.46 13.44 -5.78
CA GLY A 188 2.84 12.31 -6.46
C GLY A 188 2.20 11.31 -5.50
N PRO A 189 1.84 10.12 -5.97
CA PRO A 189 1.22 9.08 -5.15
C PRO A 189 1.98 8.83 -3.85
N ALA A 190 1.25 8.80 -2.73
CA ALA A 190 1.80 8.71 -1.38
C ALA A 190 1.13 7.59 -0.57
N GLY A 191 1.10 6.37 -1.11
CA GLY A 191 0.51 5.20 -0.46
C GLY A 191 1.33 4.72 0.74
N PRO A 192 0.69 4.44 1.88
CA PRO A 192 1.39 4.04 3.11
C PRO A 192 2.04 2.67 3.00
N THR A 193 3.14 2.47 3.71
CA THR A 193 3.76 1.15 3.90
C THR A 193 3.20 0.43 5.13
N THR A 194 3.47 -0.87 5.23
CA THR A 194 3.10 -1.71 6.38
C THR A 194 3.78 -1.21 7.66
N ALA A 195 2.98 -0.84 8.65
CA ALA A 195 3.45 -0.19 9.87
C ALA A 195 4.25 -1.09 10.80
N THR A 196 3.99 -2.40 10.82
CA THR A 196 4.73 -3.38 11.66
C THR A 196 6.24 -3.36 11.43
N ARG A 197 6.70 -2.90 10.28
CA ARG A 197 8.14 -2.72 10.00
C ARG A 197 8.80 -1.71 10.94
N MET A 198 8.05 -0.71 11.41
CA MET A 198 8.52 0.33 12.32
C MET A 198 8.31 -0.01 13.80
N ASP A 199 7.66 -1.13 14.13
CA ASP A 199 7.32 -1.49 15.52
C ASP A 199 8.53 -1.53 16.44
N LYS A 200 9.64 -2.07 15.96
CA LYS A 200 10.90 -2.14 16.71
C LYS A 200 11.50 -0.77 17.10
N PHE A 201 11.10 0.29 16.42
CA PHE A 201 11.56 1.65 16.69
C PHE A 201 10.53 2.48 17.46
N THR A 202 9.27 2.03 17.50
CA THR A 202 8.13 2.83 17.95
C THR A 202 8.29 3.32 19.38
N ARG A 203 8.63 2.45 20.34
CA ARG A 203 8.79 2.85 21.76
C ARG A 203 9.82 3.95 21.92
N GLN A 204 11.01 3.75 21.33
CA GLN A 204 12.09 4.72 21.47
C GLN A 204 11.75 6.06 20.80
N MET A 205 11.13 6.05 19.63
CA MET A 205 10.66 7.27 18.95
C MET A 205 9.66 8.03 19.82
N LEU A 206 8.68 7.36 20.39
CA LEU A 206 7.67 7.99 21.24
C LEU A 206 8.27 8.57 22.52
N GLU A 207 9.08 7.78 23.24
CA GLU A 207 9.61 8.19 24.56
C GLU A 207 10.69 9.26 24.46
N GLN A 208 11.53 9.24 23.43
CA GLN A 208 12.69 10.13 23.35
C GLN A 208 12.49 11.35 22.46
N THR A 209 11.45 11.35 21.60
CA THR A 209 11.22 12.47 20.68
C THR A 209 9.90 13.21 20.91
N GLY A 210 8.99 12.64 21.69
CA GLY A 210 7.66 13.23 21.90
C GLY A 210 6.75 13.12 20.67
N LEU A 211 7.07 12.23 19.71
CA LEU A 211 6.22 11.98 18.53
C LEU A 211 4.79 11.63 18.98
N LEU A 212 3.78 12.24 18.35
CA LEU A 212 2.38 12.09 18.76
C LEU A 212 1.58 11.21 17.80
N GLY A 213 1.77 11.37 16.48
CA GLY A 213 1.00 10.67 15.46
C GLY A 213 1.85 9.80 14.55
N MET A 214 1.33 8.66 14.18
CA MET A 214 1.92 7.77 13.19
C MET A 214 0.86 7.32 12.20
N ILE A 215 1.14 7.41 10.91
CA ILE A 215 0.23 7.00 9.83
C ILE A 215 0.88 5.87 9.04
N GLY A 216 0.16 4.80 8.85
CA GLY A 216 0.63 3.64 8.07
C GLY A 216 -0.52 2.76 7.60
N LYS A 217 -0.21 1.57 7.12
CA LYS A 217 -1.22 0.56 6.81
C LYS A 217 -1.02 -0.70 7.65
N SER A 218 -2.07 -1.53 7.71
CA SER A 218 -2.11 -2.77 8.51
C SER A 218 -2.05 -2.54 10.02
N GLU A 219 -2.18 -3.60 10.76
CA GLU A 219 -2.12 -3.62 12.21
C GLU A 219 -0.72 -3.33 12.77
N ARG A 220 -0.65 -3.14 14.07
CA ARG A 220 0.57 -3.00 14.84
C ARG A 220 0.75 -4.19 15.77
N GLY A 221 1.97 -4.55 16.06
CA GLY A 221 2.29 -5.55 17.06
C GLY A 221 1.95 -5.09 18.48
N GLU A 222 1.71 -6.04 19.39
CA GLU A 222 1.28 -5.78 20.77
C GLU A 222 2.21 -4.81 21.52
N ALA A 223 3.52 -5.00 21.41
CA ALA A 223 4.51 -4.12 22.05
C ALA A 223 4.44 -2.68 21.53
N ALA A 224 4.15 -2.49 20.24
CA ALA A 224 3.95 -1.16 19.66
C ALA A 224 2.64 -0.53 20.14
N CYS A 225 1.56 -1.30 20.17
CA CYS A 225 0.27 -0.84 20.72
C CYS A 225 0.42 -0.39 22.18
N GLN A 226 1.13 -1.16 23.01
CA GLN A 226 1.40 -0.78 24.39
C GLN A 226 2.23 0.51 24.48
N ALA A 227 3.28 0.65 23.65
CA ALA A 227 4.08 1.87 23.61
C ALA A 227 3.25 3.11 23.21
N ILE A 228 2.34 2.96 22.25
CA ILE A 228 1.43 4.02 21.80
C ILE A 228 0.51 4.44 22.95
N ALA A 229 -0.07 3.48 23.66
CA ALA A 229 -0.94 3.73 24.80
C ALA A 229 -0.20 4.42 25.96
N ASP A 230 0.99 3.92 26.33
CA ASP A 230 1.83 4.47 27.41
C ASP A 230 2.17 5.95 27.16
N ASN A 231 2.41 6.33 25.90
CA ASN A 231 2.78 7.69 25.52
C ASN A 231 1.57 8.58 25.14
N LYS A 232 0.34 8.05 25.21
CA LYS A 232 -0.88 8.76 24.77
C LYS A 232 -0.77 9.29 23.34
N ALA A 233 -0.12 8.50 22.48
CA ALA A 233 0.05 8.76 21.07
C ALA A 233 -1.07 8.08 20.25
N VAL A 234 -1.08 8.28 18.94
CA VAL A 234 -2.07 7.69 18.05
C VAL A 234 -1.41 6.99 16.85
N TYR A 235 -2.01 5.88 16.46
CA TYR A 235 -1.76 5.27 15.16
C TYR A 235 -3.00 5.42 14.28
N LEU A 236 -2.81 5.98 13.11
CA LEU A 236 -3.84 6.19 12.10
C LEU A 236 -3.58 5.26 10.92
N MET A 237 -4.62 4.58 10.47
CA MET A 237 -4.53 3.70 9.33
C MET A 237 -5.01 4.42 8.07
N ALA A 238 -4.18 4.41 7.04
CA ALA A 238 -4.53 4.92 5.72
C ALA A 238 -4.62 3.78 4.71
N VAL A 239 -5.38 4.00 3.63
CA VAL A 239 -5.52 3.03 2.55
C VAL A 239 -4.18 2.83 1.86
N GLY A 240 -3.78 1.56 1.71
CA GLY A 240 -2.52 1.20 1.08
C GLY A 240 -2.67 0.70 -0.35
N GLY A 241 -1.53 0.43 -0.97
CA GLY A 241 -1.45 -0.20 -2.28
C GLY A 241 -1.75 0.73 -3.44
N SER A 242 -3.00 1.00 -3.69
CA SER A 242 -3.51 1.86 -4.78
C SER A 242 -4.06 3.20 -4.30
N ALA A 243 -3.71 3.63 -3.10
CA ALA A 243 -4.08 4.95 -2.62
C ALA A 243 -3.30 6.04 -3.40
N TYR A 244 -4.03 6.98 -3.94
CA TYR A 244 -3.50 8.15 -4.66
C TYR A 244 -3.67 9.39 -3.82
#